data_29fd9b038d131d78603ec034d9b2dedc
#
_entry.id   29fd9b038d131d78603ec034d9b2dedc
#
_cell.length_a   1.000
_cell.length_b   1.000
_cell.length_c   1.000
_cell.angle_alpha   90.00
_cell.angle_beta   90.00
_cell.angle_gamma   90.00
#
_symmetry.space_group_name_H-M   'P 1'
#
loop_
_entity.id
_entity.type
_entity.pdbx_description
1 polymer ?
#
loop_
_entity_poly.entity_id
_entity_poly.type
_entity_poly.pdbx_seq_one_letter_code
_entity_poly.pdbx_strand_id
1 'polypeptide(L)'
;MEQGVHAHFQTPMAYYYNEDLIGDLKSYIYSLEGKGIESNVAIKVKHNLVESKFDLFAHKSDIIQKTTEWIGICIKDTVNYIQREKYGYHMTFNDSWYHITKTNGMHEPHLHPSCSWCGVFYVQSGDGSSGETVFQNPATSTYIDRGTQFLNNMSTVRVKPRDGMLVLFPSYLTHYQALYTGTQDRIVIAFNSSVNDIIKEENQVEFSMLREED
;
A
#
# COMPACT_ATOMS: atom_id res chain seq x y z
N MET A 1 1.07 15.70 -33.00
CA MET A 1 0.57 14.45 -32.37
C MET A 1 0.32 13.46 -33.48
N GLU A 2 0.82 12.24 -33.36
CA GLU A 2 0.52 11.19 -34.34
C GLU A 2 -0.96 10.85 -34.33
N GLN A 3 -1.51 10.47 -35.47
CA GLN A 3 -2.91 10.05 -35.57
C GLN A 3 -3.08 8.71 -34.88
N GLY A 4 -3.99 8.62 -33.90
CA GLY A 4 -4.25 7.39 -33.14
C GLY A 4 -5.08 7.64 -31.89
N VAL A 5 -5.32 6.56 -31.14
CA VAL A 5 -5.97 6.64 -29.83
C VAL A 5 -4.88 6.85 -28.76
N HIS A 6 -4.98 7.93 -28.03
CA HIS A 6 -4.06 8.28 -26.94
C HIS A 6 -4.80 8.24 -25.61
N ALA A 7 -4.32 7.43 -24.67
CA ALA A 7 -4.86 7.40 -23.33
C ALA A 7 -4.15 8.44 -22.45
N HIS A 8 -4.92 9.37 -21.87
CA HIS A 8 -4.45 10.41 -20.97
C HIS A 8 -5.07 10.21 -19.57
N PHE A 9 -4.46 10.82 -18.56
CA PHE A 9 -4.94 10.78 -17.15
C PHE A 9 -5.04 9.36 -16.58
N GLN A 10 -4.08 8.51 -16.92
CA GLN A 10 -4.00 7.16 -16.36
C GLN A 10 -3.61 7.22 -14.88
N THR A 11 -4.24 6.38 -14.06
CA THR A 11 -3.85 6.16 -12.68
C THR A 11 -2.87 4.99 -12.62
N PRO A 12 -1.58 5.21 -12.34
CA PRO A 12 -0.62 4.13 -12.26
C PRO A 12 -0.82 3.32 -10.98
N MET A 13 -0.80 2.01 -11.11
CA MET A 13 -0.72 1.06 -10.01
C MET A 13 0.34 0.02 -10.36
N ALA A 14 1.17 -0.36 -9.39
CA ALA A 14 2.22 -1.34 -9.61
C ALA A 14 2.07 -2.54 -8.67
N TYR A 15 2.49 -3.71 -9.14
CA TYR A 15 2.39 -4.98 -8.43
C TYR A 15 3.76 -5.65 -8.43
N TYR A 16 4.23 -5.99 -7.23
CA TYR A 16 5.49 -6.72 -7.02
C TYR A 16 5.24 -7.94 -6.13
N TYR A 17 6.16 -8.87 -6.13
CA TYR A 17 6.03 -10.09 -5.34
C TYR A 17 7.34 -10.43 -4.65
N ASN A 18 7.28 -10.77 -3.36
CA ASN A 18 8.40 -11.28 -2.59
C ASN A 18 7.88 -12.22 -1.50
N GLU A 19 7.92 -13.50 -1.77
CA GLU A 19 7.47 -14.53 -0.83
C GLU A 19 8.54 -14.85 0.23
N ASP A 20 9.81 -14.51 -0.02
CA ASP A 20 10.92 -14.83 0.90
C ASP A 20 10.83 -14.04 2.22
N LEU A 21 10.16 -12.88 2.21
CA LEU A 21 10.02 -12.04 3.39
C LEU A 21 8.87 -12.46 4.32
N ILE A 22 7.84 -13.17 3.81
CA ILE A 22 6.57 -13.31 4.53
C ILE A 22 6.67 -14.13 5.81
N GLY A 23 7.49 -15.17 5.84
CA GLY A 23 7.65 -16.06 7.00
C GLY A 23 8.18 -15.33 8.23
N ASP A 24 9.28 -14.61 8.04
CA ASP A 24 9.93 -13.84 9.10
C ASP A 24 9.08 -12.63 9.50
N LEU A 25 8.46 -11.94 8.53
CA LEU A 25 7.55 -10.82 8.82
C LEU A 25 6.34 -11.24 9.62
N LYS A 26 5.72 -12.36 9.28
CA LYS A 26 4.59 -12.91 10.03
C LYS A 26 4.98 -13.19 11.47
N SER A 27 6.12 -13.87 11.67
CA SER A 27 6.66 -14.18 12.99
C SER A 27 6.95 -12.91 13.78
N TYR A 28 7.54 -11.92 13.14
CA TYR A 28 7.85 -10.64 13.74
C TYR A 28 6.58 -9.88 14.16
N ILE A 29 5.59 -9.75 13.29
CA ILE A 29 4.32 -9.07 13.58
C ILE A 29 3.60 -9.72 14.76
N TYR A 30 3.50 -11.05 14.79
CA TYR A 30 2.90 -11.74 15.94
C TYR A 30 3.71 -11.54 17.23
N SER A 31 5.02 -11.37 17.16
CA SER A 31 5.83 -11.05 18.34
C SER A 31 5.53 -9.67 18.93
N LEU A 32 4.97 -8.77 18.12
CA LEU A 32 4.54 -7.42 18.54
C LEU A 32 3.10 -7.42 19.07
N GLU A 33 2.29 -8.40 18.68
CA GLU A 33 0.91 -8.53 19.15
C GLU A 33 0.89 -8.72 20.68
N GLY A 34 0.07 -7.95 21.38
CA GLY A 34 0.01 -7.99 22.85
C GLY A 34 1.04 -7.14 23.59
N LYS A 35 1.99 -6.49 22.92
CA LYS A 35 2.91 -5.53 23.54
C LYS A 35 2.33 -4.11 23.61
N GLY A 36 1.02 -4.02 23.88
CA GLY A 36 0.40 -2.81 24.40
C GLY A 36 0.38 -1.63 23.43
N ILE A 37 -0.21 -1.84 22.30
CA ILE A 37 -0.79 -0.69 21.64
C ILE A 37 -2.18 -0.52 22.24
N GLU A 38 -2.25 0.37 23.23
CA GLU A 38 -3.55 0.87 23.64
C GLU A 38 -4.24 1.38 22.39
N SER A 39 -5.35 0.73 22.09
CA SER A 39 -6.09 1.03 20.89
C SER A 39 -6.47 2.49 20.87
N ASN A 40 -5.83 3.23 20.02
CA ASN A 40 -6.26 4.56 19.65
C ASN A 40 -7.75 4.52 19.31
N VAL A 41 -8.47 5.58 19.58
CA VAL A 41 -9.93 5.68 19.35
C VAL A 41 -10.33 5.26 17.93
N ALA A 42 -9.43 5.44 16.96
CA ALA A 42 -9.58 4.98 15.58
C ALA A 42 -9.78 3.45 15.45
N ILE A 43 -9.19 2.65 16.34
CA ILE A 43 -9.35 1.18 16.30
C ILE A 43 -10.77 0.73 16.64
N LYS A 44 -11.49 1.50 17.42
CA LYS A 44 -12.89 1.19 17.75
C LYS A 44 -13.83 1.25 16.55
N VAL A 45 -13.45 1.93 15.50
CA VAL A 45 -14.21 2.06 14.24
C VAL A 45 -13.87 0.95 13.25
N LYS A 46 -12.73 0.30 13.41
CA LYS A 46 -12.24 -0.75 12.53
C LYS A 46 -12.65 -2.12 13.07
N HIS A 47 -13.87 -2.52 12.78
CA HIS A 47 -14.44 -3.79 13.21
C HIS A 47 -13.49 -4.98 12.96
N ASN A 48 -13.12 -5.71 14.01
CA ASN A 48 -12.28 -6.91 13.96
C ASN A 48 -10.95 -6.72 13.18
N LEU A 49 -10.37 -5.53 13.27
CA LEU A 49 -9.09 -5.18 12.69
C LEU A 49 -8.18 -4.60 13.78
N VAL A 50 -7.01 -5.20 13.96
CA VAL A 50 -5.93 -4.67 14.79
C VAL A 50 -5.03 -3.82 13.91
N GLU A 51 -4.75 -2.60 14.34
CA GLU A 51 -3.82 -1.68 13.68
C GLU A 51 -2.66 -1.36 14.61
N SER A 52 -1.44 -1.44 14.12
CA SER A 52 -0.25 -1.07 14.89
C SER A 52 -0.08 0.45 14.99
N LYS A 53 0.92 0.90 15.75
CA LYS A 53 1.46 2.25 15.64
C LYS A 53 2.01 2.46 14.23
N PHE A 54 2.16 3.74 13.84
CA PHE A 54 2.55 4.14 12.50
C PHE A 54 4.07 4.25 12.30
N ASP A 55 4.86 3.51 13.07
CA ASP A 55 6.32 3.56 13.13
C ASP A 55 7.02 2.24 12.77
N LEU A 56 6.32 1.31 12.12
CA LEU A 56 6.81 -0.06 11.88
C LEU A 56 8.20 -0.09 11.21
N PHE A 57 8.41 0.74 10.18
CA PHE A 57 9.69 0.77 9.46
C PHE A 57 10.83 1.43 10.26
N ALA A 58 10.53 2.11 11.36
CA ALA A 58 11.53 2.61 12.30
C ALA A 58 12.04 1.53 13.29
N HIS A 59 11.43 0.35 13.32
CA HIS A 59 11.85 -0.72 14.20
C HIS A 59 13.22 -1.27 13.79
N LYS A 60 14.12 -1.40 14.78
CA LYS A 60 15.46 -1.97 14.58
C LYS A 60 15.40 -3.49 14.50
N SER A 61 15.09 -4.00 13.32
CA SER A 61 14.96 -5.43 13.04
C SER A 61 15.45 -5.70 11.61
N ASP A 62 16.24 -6.75 11.44
CA ASP A 62 16.80 -7.13 10.13
C ASP A 62 15.71 -7.39 9.10
N ILE A 63 14.60 -8.01 9.50
CA ILE A 63 13.51 -8.29 8.58
C ILE A 63 12.78 -7.02 8.16
N ILE A 64 12.62 -6.05 9.06
CA ILE A 64 12.04 -4.75 8.73
C ILE A 64 12.96 -3.98 7.80
N GLN A 65 14.27 -3.96 8.06
CA GLN A 65 15.24 -3.31 7.19
C GLN A 65 15.20 -3.90 5.77
N LYS A 66 15.29 -5.23 5.62
CA LYS A 66 15.21 -5.92 4.33
C LYS A 66 13.91 -5.60 3.59
N THR A 67 12.81 -5.55 4.32
CA THR A 67 11.48 -5.24 3.76
C THR A 67 11.44 -3.79 3.24
N THR A 68 11.94 -2.85 4.02
CA THR A 68 11.97 -1.43 3.69
C THR A 68 12.86 -1.17 2.47
N GLU A 69 14.05 -1.78 2.42
CA GLU A 69 14.95 -1.70 1.27
C GLU A 69 14.31 -2.24 0.00
N TRP A 70 13.70 -3.42 0.07
CA TRP A 70 13.01 -4.00 -1.07
C TRP A 70 11.83 -3.13 -1.57
N ILE A 71 11.00 -2.62 -0.66
CA ILE A 71 9.91 -1.72 -0.99
C ILE A 71 10.43 -0.45 -1.66
N GLY A 72 11.52 0.11 -1.17
CA GLY A 72 12.16 1.28 -1.77
C GLY A 72 12.62 1.04 -3.21
N ILE A 73 13.18 -0.12 -3.48
CA ILE A 73 13.54 -0.53 -4.86
C ILE A 73 12.27 -0.59 -5.74
N CYS A 74 11.17 -1.16 -5.24
CA CYS A 74 9.91 -1.25 -5.97
C CYS A 74 9.32 0.13 -6.28
N ILE A 75 9.38 1.07 -5.32
CA ILE A 75 8.92 2.46 -5.54
C ILE A 75 9.80 3.13 -6.61
N LYS A 76 11.13 3.02 -6.50
CA LYS A 76 12.07 3.55 -7.50
C LYS A 76 11.75 3.02 -8.89
N ASP A 77 11.59 1.72 -9.04
CA ASP A 77 11.28 1.09 -10.34
C ASP A 77 9.94 1.59 -10.90
N THR A 78 8.94 1.75 -10.03
CA THR A 78 7.63 2.29 -10.42
C THR A 78 7.76 3.73 -10.93
N VAL A 79 8.47 4.59 -10.20
CA VAL A 79 8.65 5.99 -10.58
C VAL A 79 9.46 6.12 -11.87
N ASN A 80 10.54 5.35 -12.02
CA ASN A 80 11.34 5.31 -13.24
C ASN A 80 10.53 4.85 -14.46
N TYR A 81 9.68 3.84 -14.30
CA TYR A 81 8.78 3.40 -15.36
C TYR A 81 7.82 4.51 -15.82
N ILE A 82 7.26 5.26 -14.87
CA ILE A 82 6.31 6.34 -15.16
C ILE A 82 7.03 7.53 -15.82
N GLN A 83 8.20 7.89 -15.31
CA GLN A 83 9.01 8.99 -15.84
C GLN A 83 9.69 8.64 -17.18
N ARG A 84 9.78 7.36 -17.52
CA ARG A 84 10.51 6.81 -18.68
C ARG A 84 12.01 7.15 -18.66
N GLU A 85 12.56 7.35 -17.47
CA GLU A 85 13.95 7.70 -17.22
C GLU A 85 14.47 6.92 -16.01
N LYS A 86 15.77 6.84 -15.86
CA LYS A 86 16.42 6.17 -14.73
C LYS A 86 17.07 7.20 -13.84
N TYR A 87 16.46 7.42 -12.69
CA TYR A 87 16.98 8.32 -11.68
C TYR A 87 17.23 7.59 -10.35
N GLY A 88 18.11 8.14 -9.54
CA GLY A 88 18.10 7.94 -8.11
C GLY A 88 17.10 8.88 -7.45
N TYR A 89 16.61 8.52 -6.28
CA TYR A 89 15.59 9.31 -5.57
C TYR A 89 15.91 9.39 -4.08
N HIS A 90 15.63 10.57 -3.51
CA HIS A 90 15.49 10.70 -2.08
C HIS A 90 14.05 10.41 -1.69
N MET A 91 13.84 9.39 -0.86
CA MET A 91 12.52 8.96 -0.42
C MET A 91 12.41 9.00 1.09
N THR A 92 11.24 9.38 1.57
CA THR A 92 10.88 9.32 2.99
C THR A 92 9.71 8.37 3.16
N PHE A 93 9.80 7.42 4.09
CA PHE A 93 8.63 6.72 4.61
C PHE A 93 8.03 7.59 5.71
N ASN A 94 6.83 8.14 5.42
CA ASN A 94 6.13 9.05 6.34
C ASN A 94 5.55 8.26 7.51
N ASP A 95 4.82 7.19 7.19
CA ASP A 95 4.16 6.30 8.14
C ASP A 95 4.26 4.86 7.66
N SER A 96 4.22 3.93 8.60
CA SER A 96 4.17 2.51 8.29
C SER A 96 3.57 1.72 9.44
N TRP A 97 2.66 0.79 9.13
CA TRP A 97 1.95 0.02 10.14
C TRP A 97 1.56 -1.35 9.60
N TYR A 98 1.16 -2.25 10.47
CA TYR A 98 0.52 -3.49 10.08
C TYR A 98 -0.95 -3.52 10.48
N HIS A 99 -1.74 -4.26 9.72
CA HIS A 99 -3.08 -4.66 10.08
C HIS A 99 -3.14 -6.18 10.24
N ILE A 100 -3.83 -6.64 11.30
CA ILE A 100 -4.30 -8.01 11.44
C ILE A 100 -5.81 -7.97 11.38
N THR A 101 -6.39 -8.47 10.30
CA THR A 101 -7.84 -8.50 10.11
C THR A 101 -8.36 -9.90 10.43
N LYS A 102 -9.30 -9.97 11.35
CA LYS A 102 -10.04 -11.17 11.73
C LYS A 102 -11.34 -11.30 10.93
N THR A 103 -12.03 -12.43 11.03
CA THR A 103 -13.35 -12.65 10.42
C THR A 103 -14.29 -11.48 10.71
N ASN A 104 -15.00 -11.01 9.68
CA ASN A 104 -15.88 -9.84 9.70
C ASN A 104 -15.16 -8.51 9.92
N GLY A 105 -13.84 -8.47 9.75
CA GLY A 105 -13.06 -7.24 9.73
C GLY A 105 -13.15 -6.51 8.39
N MET A 106 -13.09 -5.19 8.42
CA MET A 106 -13.07 -4.33 7.25
C MET A 106 -12.35 -3.01 7.57
N HIS A 107 -12.00 -2.26 6.55
CA HIS A 107 -11.46 -0.92 6.69
C HIS A 107 -12.22 0.02 5.75
N GLU A 108 -12.66 1.15 6.27
CA GLU A 108 -13.50 2.10 5.54
C GLU A 108 -12.76 2.79 4.38
N PRO A 109 -13.49 3.34 3.38
CA PRO A 109 -12.90 4.13 2.31
C PRO A 109 -12.17 5.35 2.85
N HIS A 110 -10.92 5.52 2.43
CA HIS A 110 -10.05 6.63 2.84
C HIS A 110 -8.98 6.91 1.76
N LEU A 111 -8.25 7.98 1.95
CA LEU A 111 -7.06 8.36 1.18
C LEU A 111 -6.00 8.90 2.14
N HIS A 112 -4.76 9.05 1.65
CA HIS A 112 -3.63 9.51 2.47
C HIS A 112 -3.14 10.88 2.01
N PRO A 113 -3.35 11.94 2.81
CA PRO A 113 -2.79 13.25 2.49
C PRO A 113 -1.27 13.28 2.76
N SER A 114 -0.60 14.30 2.19
CA SER A 114 0.79 14.63 2.50
C SER A 114 1.83 13.56 2.18
N CYS A 115 1.55 12.68 1.22
CA CYS A 115 2.51 11.71 0.71
C CYS A 115 2.32 11.52 -0.82
N SER A 116 3.25 10.83 -1.46
CA SER A 116 3.20 10.60 -2.92
C SER A 116 2.64 9.23 -3.26
N TRP A 117 3.18 8.21 -2.62
CA TRP A 117 2.88 6.81 -2.87
C TRP A 117 2.47 6.10 -1.59
N CYS A 118 1.49 5.25 -1.71
CA CYS A 118 1.08 4.32 -0.67
C CYS A 118 1.30 2.89 -1.14
N GLY A 119 1.45 2.00 -0.18
CA GLY A 119 1.56 0.57 -0.49
C GLY A 119 0.86 -0.30 0.52
N VAL A 120 0.43 -1.46 0.03
CA VAL A 120 -0.09 -2.56 0.84
C VAL A 120 0.68 -3.81 0.48
N PHE A 121 1.45 -4.35 1.42
CA PHE A 121 2.17 -5.60 1.28
C PHE A 121 1.44 -6.71 2.03
N TYR A 122 1.00 -7.74 1.32
CA TYR A 122 0.26 -8.86 1.89
C TYR A 122 1.21 -9.90 2.46
N VAL A 123 1.40 -9.88 3.77
CA VAL A 123 2.20 -10.85 4.51
C VAL A 123 1.45 -12.20 4.61
N GLN A 124 0.14 -12.12 4.82
CA GLN A 124 -0.77 -13.26 4.79
C GLN A 124 -2.12 -12.81 4.25
N SER A 125 -2.55 -13.38 3.16
CA SER A 125 -3.82 -13.05 2.51
C SER A 125 -5.05 -13.65 3.21
N GLY A 126 -4.82 -14.50 4.20
CA GLY A 126 -5.84 -15.31 4.84
C GLY A 126 -6.18 -16.54 3.99
N ASP A 127 -7.44 -16.92 3.92
CA ASP A 127 -7.90 -18.00 3.05
C ASP A 127 -8.11 -17.57 1.57
N GLY A 128 -7.83 -16.30 1.25
CA GLY A 128 -7.91 -15.75 -0.11
C GLY A 128 -9.33 -15.59 -0.67
N SER A 129 -10.37 -15.85 0.11
CA SER A 129 -11.76 -15.84 -0.34
C SER A 129 -12.39 -14.44 -0.35
N SER A 130 -11.84 -13.49 0.43
CA SER A 130 -12.44 -12.17 0.68
C SER A 130 -11.40 -11.19 1.21
N GLY A 131 -11.81 -9.97 1.60
CA GLY A 131 -10.90 -8.96 2.14
C GLY A 131 -10.04 -8.29 1.06
N GLU A 132 -10.58 -8.16 -0.13
CA GLU A 132 -9.94 -7.47 -1.26
C GLU A 132 -9.64 -6.02 -0.90
N THR A 133 -8.52 -5.49 -1.39
CA THR A 133 -8.31 -4.05 -1.41
C THR A 133 -9.01 -3.49 -2.63
N VAL A 134 -9.94 -2.57 -2.41
CA VAL A 134 -10.79 -1.97 -3.44
C VAL A 134 -10.38 -0.53 -3.65
N PHE A 135 -10.08 -0.15 -4.87
CA PHE A 135 -9.72 1.20 -5.29
C PHE A 135 -10.87 1.83 -6.05
N GLN A 136 -11.22 3.06 -5.72
CA GLN A 136 -12.22 3.82 -6.44
C GLN A 136 -11.56 4.58 -7.59
N ASN A 137 -12.24 4.64 -8.72
CA ASN A 137 -11.77 5.42 -9.86
C ASN A 137 -11.74 6.92 -9.49
N PRO A 138 -10.58 7.59 -9.54
CA PRO A 138 -10.49 9.01 -9.19
C PRO A 138 -11.16 9.91 -10.22
N ALA A 139 -11.31 9.47 -11.44
CA ALA A 139 -12.09 10.15 -12.46
C ALA A 139 -13.58 9.86 -12.21
N THR A 140 -14.12 10.49 -11.18
CA THR A 140 -15.54 10.35 -10.83
C THR A 140 -16.43 11.03 -11.86
N SER A 141 -16.76 10.34 -12.93
CA SER A 141 -18.02 10.66 -13.56
C SER A 141 -19.12 10.06 -12.68
N THR A 142 -19.74 10.89 -11.88
CA THR A 142 -20.96 10.54 -11.12
C THR A 142 -22.13 10.23 -12.06
N TYR A 143 -21.96 10.49 -13.32
CA TYR A 143 -22.92 10.19 -14.36
C TYR A 143 -22.47 8.94 -15.10
N ILE A 144 -23.20 7.87 -14.89
CA ILE A 144 -23.17 6.73 -15.77
C ILE A 144 -23.92 7.18 -17.03
N ASP A 145 -23.23 7.90 -17.89
CA ASP A 145 -23.70 8.05 -19.27
C ASP A 145 -23.70 6.67 -19.92
N ARG A 146 -24.70 6.36 -20.69
CA ARG A 146 -24.81 5.09 -21.43
C ARG A 146 -23.58 4.84 -22.31
N GLY A 147 -22.87 5.89 -22.71
CA GLY A 147 -21.63 5.81 -23.46
C GLY A 147 -20.42 5.37 -22.63
N THR A 148 -20.42 5.52 -21.31
CA THR A 148 -19.24 5.20 -20.48
C THR A 148 -18.89 3.71 -20.46
N GLN A 149 -19.85 2.84 -20.69
CA GLN A 149 -19.60 1.40 -20.83
C GLN A 149 -18.63 1.06 -21.98
N PHE A 150 -18.55 1.92 -22.99
CA PHE A 150 -17.63 1.75 -24.12
C PHE A 150 -16.26 2.37 -23.89
N LEU A 151 -16.08 3.10 -22.79
CA LEU A 151 -14.81 3.74 -22.43
C LEU A 151 -13.93 2.85 -21.52
N ASN A 152 -14.34 1.61 -21.28
CA ASN A 152 -13.67 0.72 -20.32
C ASN A 152 -13.39 1.39 -18.95
N ASN A 153 -14.32 2.23 -18.52
CA ASN A 153 -14.19 3.02 -17.31
C ASN A 153 -14.86 2.29 -16.15
N MET A 154 -14.09 1.50 -15.45
CA MET A 154 -14.55 0.81 -14.24
C MET A 154 -14.67 1.78 -13.09
N SER A 155 -15.74 1.68 -12.32
CA SER A 155 -15.93 2.50 -11.09
C SER A 155 -14.98 2.10 -9.96
N THR A 156 -14.56 0.84 -9.95
CA THR A 156 -13.64 0.29 -8.94
C THR A 156 -12.69 -0.74 -9.55
N VAL A 157 -11.48 -0.83 -8.99
CA VAL A 157 -10.56 -1.94 -9.18
C VAL A 157 -10.49 -2.75 -7.90
N ARG A 158 -10.69 -4.06 -7.98
CA ARG A 158 -10.60 -4.99 -6.85
C ARG A 158 -9.32 -5.80 -6.96
N VAL A 159 -8.46 -5.69 -5.97
CA VAL A 159 -7.21 -6.44 -5.90
C VAL A 159 -7.42 -7.64 -4.99
N LYS A 160 -7.43 -8.83 -5.59
CA LYS A 160 -7.51 -10.08 -4.84
C LYS A 160 -6.21 -10.29 -4.08
N PRO A 161 -6.25 -10.47 -2.74
CA PRO A 161 -5.04 -10.63 -1.94
C PRO A 161 -4.28 -11.92 -2.30
N ARG A 162 -2.95 -11.82 -2.31
CA ARG A 162 -2.02 -12.95 -2.46
C ARG A 162 -0.84 -12.75 -1.52
N ASP A 163 -0.38 -13.82 -0.91
CA ASP A 163 0.81 -13.79 -0.06
C ASP A 163 2.02 -13.30 -0.84
N GLY A 164 2.83 -12.45 -0.23
CA GLY A 164 4.01 -11.85 -0.84
C GLY A 164 3.74 -10.74 -1.87
N MET A 165 2.47 -10.37 -2.12
CA MET A 165 2.13 -9.32 -3.07
C MET A 165 2.23 -7.93 -2.44
N LEU A 166 2.95 -7.03 -3.09
CA LEU A 166 2.95 -5.60 -2.83
C LEU A 166 2.13 -4.89 -3.91
N VAL A 167 1.23 -4.03 -3.50
CA VAL A 167 0.49 -3.12 -4.38
C VAL A 167 0.93 -1.70 -4.05
N LEU A 168 1.46 -0.98 -5.05
CA LEU A 168 1.80 0.43 -4.95
C LEU A 168 0.77 1.26 -5.71
N PHE A 169 0.38 2.39 -5.15
CA PHE A 169 -0.62 3.28 -5.73
C PHE A 169 -0.42 4.73 -5.27
N PRO A 170 -0.87 5.72 -6.08
CA PRO A 170 -0.81 7.13 -5.68
C PRO A 170 -1.68 7.43 -4.46
N SER A 171 -1.20 8.30 -3.60
CA SER A 171 -1.84 8.65 -2.31
C SER A 171 -3.25 9.22 -2.42
N TYR A 172 -3.55 9.88 -3.56
CA TYR A 172 -4.88 10.46 -3.82
C TYR A 172 -5.95 9.42 -4.15
N LEU A 173 -5.58 8.15 -4.31
CA LEU A 173 -6.50 7.10 -4.72
C LEU A 173 -7.29 6.60 -3.53
N THR A 174 -8.57 6.91 -3.49
CA THR A 174 -9.48 6.39 -2.45
C THR A 174 -9.55 4.89 -2.49
N HIS A 175 -9.31 4.25 -1.36
CA HIS A 175 -9.30 2.81 -1.24
C HIS A 175 -9.84 2.33 0.10
N TYR A 176 -10.17 1.04 0.18
CA TYR A 176 -10.66 0.39 1.38
C TYR A 176 -10.41 -1.12 1.34
N GLN A 177 -10.44 -1.75 2.50
CA GLN A 177 -10.51 -3.21 2.58
C GLN A 177 -11.96 -3.64 2.65
N ALA A 178 -12.39 -4.47 1.69
CA ALA A 178 -13.70 -5.11 1.72
C ALA A 178 -13.83 -6.06 2.91
N LEU A 179 -15.08 -6.39 3.26
CA LEU A 179 -15.37 -7.32 4.35
C LEU A 179 -14.58 -8.62 4.17
N TYR A 180 -13.83 -8.98 5.21
CA TYR A 180 -13.09 -10.24 5.27
C TYR A 180 -13.93 -11.30 5.99
N THR A 181 -14.23 -12.39 5.33
CA THR A 181 -15.06 -13.49 5.85
C THR A 181 -14.28 -14.77 6.13
N GLY A 182 -12.96 -14.75 5.89
CA GLY A 182 -12.08 -15.88 6.15
C GLY A 182 -11.89 -16.16 7.63
N THR A 183 -11.36 -17.34 7.93
CA THR A 183 -11.13 -17.82 9.31
C THR A 183 -9.69 -17.68 9.77
N GLN A 184 -8.75 -17.54 8.84
CA GLN A 184 -7.35 -17.24 9.15
C GLN A 184 -7.15 -15.73 9.28
N ASP A 185 -6.13 -15.32 10.04
CA ASP A 185 -5.75 -13.91 10.09
C ASP A 185 -5.32 -13.43 8.70
N ARG A 186 -5.82 -12.27 8.28
CA ARG A 186 -5.30 -11.54 7.13
C ARG A 186 -4.33 -10.48 7.65
N ILE A 187 -3.07 -10.56 7.23
CA ILE A 187 -1.99 -9.69 7.71
C ILE A 187 -1.45 -8.88 6.54
N VAL A 188 -1.43 -7.56 6.67
CA VAL A 188 -0.79 -6.66 5.73
C VAL A 188 0.12 -5.69 6.44
N ILE A 189 1.16 -5.23 5.74
CA ILE A 189 1.91 -4.03 6.07
C ILE A 189 1.44 -2.93 5.13
N ALA A 190 1.08 -1.79 5.67
CA ALA A 190 0.73 -0.60 4.91
C ALA A 190 1.72 0.52 5.21
N PHE A 191 1.93 1.40 4.26
CA PHE A 191 2.85 2.53 4.42
C PHE A 191 2.50 3.69 3.50
N ASN A 192 2.97 4.86 3.91
CA ASN A 192 2.97 6.10 3.15
C ASN A 192 4.40 6.52 2.85
N SER A 193 4.67 6.96 1.63
CA SER A 193 5.99 7.44 1.26
C SER A 193 5.93 8.69 0.38
N SER A 194 6.96 9.52 0.49
CA SER A 194 7.17 10.69 -0.36
C SER A 194 8.44 10.52 -1.16
N VAL A 195 8.36 10.76 -2.45
CA VAL A 195 9.54 10.92 -3.31
C VAL A 195 9.83 12.42 -3.35
N ASN A 196 10.93 12.82 -2.70
CA ASN A 196 11.20 14.23 -2.45
C ASN A 196 12.05 14.86 -3.56
N ASP A 197 13.18 14.23 -3.88
CA ASP A 197 14.15 14.78 -4.82
C ASP A 197 14.68 13.71 -5.78
N ILE A 198 15.11 14.17 -6.94
CA ILE A 198 15.83 13.38 -7.93
C ILE A 198 17.33 13.49 -7.63
N ILE A 199 17.99 12.35 -7.47
CA ILE A 199 19.44 12.24 -7.35
C ILE A 199 19.99 11.92 -8.75
N LYS A 200 21.01 12.66 -9.20
CA LYS A 200 21.55 12.49 -10.56
C LYS A 200 22.25 11.13 -10.80
N GLU A 201 22.61 10.42 -9.76
CA GLU A 201 23.24 9.10 -9.86
C GLU A 201 22.19 7.99 -9.93
N GLU A 202 22.13 7.30 -11.06
CA GLU A 202 21.08 6.34 -11.47
C GLU A 202 20.80 5.21 -10.48
N ASN A 203 21.71 4.88 -9.58
CA ASN A 203 21.61 3.70 -8.73
C ASN A 203 21.44 3.99 -7.24
N GLN A 204 21.34 5.26 -6.85
CA GLN A 204 21.19 5.61 -5.44
C GLN A 204 19.71 5.75 -5.05
N VAL A 205 19.37 5.14 -3.95
CA VAL A 205 18.11 5.38 -3.24
C VAL A 205 18.49 5.73 -1.80
N GLU A 206 18.23 6.96 -1.42
CA GLU A 206 18.41 7.40 -0.04
C GLU A 206 17.07 7.37 0.69
N PHE A 207 17.04 6.77 1.85
CA PHE A 207 15.85 6.68 2.67
C PHE A 207 15.99 7.54 3.91
N SER A 208 14.94 8.23 4.24
CA SER A 208 14.72 8.79 5.56
C SER A 208 13.39 8.30 6.12
N MET A 209 13.33 8.20 7.43
CA MET A 209 12.10 7.95 8.15
C MET A 209 11.78 9.20 8.95
N LEU A 210 10.54 9.67 8.86
CA LEU A 210 10.08 10.68 9.79
C LEU A 210 10.01 10.01 11.17
N ARG A 211 10.80 10.55 12.10
CA ARG A 211 10.64 10.22 13.52
C ARG A 211 9.65 11.25 14.06
N GLU A 212 8.64 10.80 14.76
CA GLU A 212 7.93 11.70 15.66
C GLU A 212 8.99 12.22 16.66
N GLU A 213 9.20 13.53 16.68
CA GLU A 213 9.94 14.17 17.77
C GLU A 213 9.12 13.95 19.04
N ASP A 214 9.76 13.39 20.08
CA ASP A 214 9.20 13.12 21.40
C ASP A 214 8.62 14.37 22.06
#